data_5e9d24c94a0c5bfc0e5cb44383ba0f03
#
_entry.id   5e9d24c94a0c5bfc0e5cb44383ba0f03
#
_cell.length_a   1.000
_cell.length_b   1.000
_cell.length_c   1.000
_cell.angle_alpha   90.00
_cell.angle_beta   90.00
_cell.angle_gamma   90.00
#
_symmetry.space_group_name_H-M   'P 1'
#
loop_
_entity.id
_entity.type
_entity.pdbx_description
1 polymer ?
#
loop_
_entity_poly.entity_id
_entity_poly.type
_entity_poly.pdbx_seq_one_letter_code
_entity_poly.pdbx_strand_id
1 'polypeptide(L)'
;QLAEQCEALEQGLLELAQGLLAQVRRHPFTLLPTRLIEQRTSARTTFLRWQHIASRRMGVGVWAEMLRQDKTPEYLLQDLYEMELQRITLNMQISLIHSIGKQAAECAEKMGQAEAEFMGRLQQSQARPGYVGM
;
A
#
# COMPACT_ATOMS: atom_id res chain seq x y z
N GLN A 1 -5.37 -6.41 17.67
CA GLN A 1 -4.74 -7.43 16.84
C GLN A 1 -3.91 -6.81 15.73
N LEU A 2 -2.71 -7.33 15.47
CA LEU A 2 -1.77 -6.71 14.55
C LEU A 2 -2.29 -6.61 13.11
N ALA A 3 -2.92 -7.67 12.60
CA ALA A 3 -3.46 -7.67 11.25
C ALA A 3 -4.53 -6.58 11.06
N GLU A 4 -5.41 -6.40 12.02
CA GLU A 4 -6.45 -5.36 12.00
C GLU A 4 -5.84 -3.96 12.10
N GLN A 5 -4.81 -3.79 12.92
CA GLN A 5 -4.09 -2.53 13.04
C GLN A 5 -3.41 -2.14 11.73
N CYS A 6 -2.79 -3.11 11.05
CA CYS A 6 -2.16 -2.88 9.76
C CYS A 6 -3.19 -2.52 8.69
N GLU A 7 -4.35 -3.18 8.69
CA GLU A 7 -5.43 -2.87 7.76
C GLU A 7 -5.92 -1.43 7.95
N ALA A 8 -6.11 -1.00 9.18
CA ALA A 8 -6.53 0.37 9.50
C ALA A 8 -5.46 1.39 9.07
N LEU A 9 -4.18 1.10 9.31
CA LEU A 9 -3.07 1.95 8.87
C LEU A 9 -2.99 2.03 7.36
N GLU A 10 -3.13 0.91 6.66
CA GLU A 10 -3.14 0.89 5.19
C GLU A 10 -4.26 1.76 4.66
N GLN A 11 -5.46 1.65 5.22
CA GLN A 11 -6.60 2.46 4.81
C GLN A 11 -6.31 3.95 4.97
N GLY A 12 -5.71 4.36 6.09
CA GLY A 12 -5.30 5.74 6.30
C GLY A 12 -4.28 6.23 5.28
N LEU A 13 -3.32 5.38 4.92
CA LEU A 13 -2.33 5.70 3.89
C LEU A 13 -2.98 5.82 2.51
N LEU A 14 -3.95 4.97 2.19
CA LEU A 14 -4.70 5.05 0.93
C LEU A 14 -5.50 6.35 0.84
N GLU A 15 -6.04 6.83 1.95
CA GLU A 15 -6.71 8.14 2.00
C GLU A 15 -5.73 9.28 1.74
N LEU A 16 -4.52 9.21 2.30
CA LEU A 16 -3.47 10.19 2.01
C LEU A 16 -3.07 10.16 0.53
N ALA A 17 -3.00 8.97 -0.07
CA ALA A 17 -2.72 8.81 -1.50
C ALA A 17 -3.80 9.48 -2.36
N GLN A 18 -5.07 9.33 -2.00
CA GLN A 18 -6.18 10.00 -2.68
C GLN A 18 -6.07 11.53 -2.55
N GLY A 19 -5.63 12.01 -1.38
CA GLY A 19 -5.37 13.43 -1.18
C GLY A 19 -4.29 13.97 -2.10
N LEU A 20 -3.21 13.24 -2.26
CA LEU A 20 -2.13 13.61 -3.19
C LEU A 20 -2.62 13.60 -4.65
N LEU A 21 -3.36 12.58 -5.06
CA LEU A 21 -3.96 12.52 -6.40
C LEU A 21 -4.86 13.73 -6.65
N ALA A 22 -5.69 14.10 -5.68
CA ALA A 22 -6.57 15.25 -5.79
C ALA A 22 -5.78 16.56 -5.94
N GLN A 23 -4.67 16.69 -5.20
CA GLN A 23 -3.80 17.86 -5.25
C GLN A 23 -3.16 18.01 -6.64
N VAL A 24 -2.64 16.93 -7.21
CA VAL A 24 -2.00 16.94 -8.53
C VAL A 24 -3.02 17.20 -9.65
N ARG A 25 -4.30 16.89 -9.42
CA ARG A 25 -5.37 17.11 -10.39
C ARG A 25 -5.97 18.52 -10.34
N ARG A 26 -5.49 19.39 -9.47
CA ARG A 26 -5.95 20.78 -9.39
C ARG A 26 -5.17 21.67 -10.34
N HIS A 27 -5.85 22.73 -10.80
CA HIS A 27 -5.16 23.80 -11.52
C HIS A 27 -4.11 24.44 -10.57
N PRO A 28 -2.88 24.74 -11.01
CA PRO A 28 -2.41 24.72 -12.42
C PRO A 28 -1.75 23.41 -12.84
N PHE A 29 -1.68 22.38 -11.99
CA PHE A 29 -1.01 21.11 -12.32
C PHE A 29 -1.68 20.38 -13.47
N THR A 30 -2.99 20.57 -13.65
CA THR A 30 -3.74 19.99 -14.78
C THR A 30 -3.27 20.50 -16.14
N LEU A 31 -2.53 21.60 -16.19
CA LEU A 31 -1.97 22.15 -17.43
C LEU A 31 -0.66 21.49 -17.83
N LEU A 32 -0.08 20.69 -16.95
CA LEU A 32 1.19 20.01 -17.20
C LEU A 32 1.00 18.77 -18.08
N PRO A 33 2.05 18.36 -18.81
CA PRO A 33 1.97 17.19 -19.70
C PRO A 33 1.96 15.85 -18.98
N THR A 34 2.09 15.86 -17.67
CA THR A 34 2.25 14.69 -16.83
C THR A 34 1.19 14.68 -15.74
N ARG A 35 0.67 13.52 -15.44
CA ARG A 35 -0.32 13.33 -14.36
C ARG A 35 0.13 12.23 -13.43
N LEU A 36 -0.43 12.22 -12.23
CA LEU A 36 -0.24 11.15 -11.27
C LEU A 36 -1.43 10.19 -11.37
N ILE A 37 -1.13 8.90 -11.46
CA ILE A 37 -2.15 7.86 -11.52
C ILE A 37 -1.90 6.84 -10.42
N GLU A 38 -2.96 6.14 -10.03
CA GLU A 38 -2.82 4.97 -9.16
C GLU A 38 -2.96 3.69 -9.98
N GLN A 39 -2.14 2.70 -9.64
CA GLN A 39 -2.18 1.38 -10.22
C GLN A 39 -2.36 0.34 -9.13
N ARG A 40 -3.10 -0.72 -9.46
CA ARG A 40 -3.18 -1.88 -8.59
C ARG A 40 -1.97 -2.77 -8.83
N THR A 41 -1.27 -3.15 -7.77
CA THR A 41 -0.12 -4.04 -7.88
C THR A 41 -0.56 -5.51 -7.90
N SER A 42 0.36 -6.41 -8.27
CA SER A 42 0.12 -7.85 -8.19
C SER A 42 -0.16 -8.32 -6.75
N ALA A 43 0.34 -7.60 -5.75
CA ALA A 43 0.05 -7.85 -4.34
C ALA A 43 -1.31 -7.31 -3.90
N ARG A 44 -2.08 -6.72 -4.84
CA ARG A 44 -3.42 -6.17 -4.60
C ARG A 44 -3.43 -4.94 -3.69
N THR A 45 -2.38 -4.15 -3.75
CA THR A 45 -2.33 -2.85 -3.10
C THR A 45 -2.13 -1.75 -4.14
N THR A 46 -2.04 -0.51 -3.68
CA THR A 46 -1.99 0.66 -4.55
C THR A 46 -0.56 1.14 -4.73
N PHE A 47 -0.24 1.61 -5.91
CA PHE A 47 1.03 2.22 -6.26
C PHE A 47 0.78 3.48 -7.09
N LEU A 48 1.39 4.60 -6.71
CA LEU A 48 1.26 5.88 -7.40
C LEU A 48 2.40 6.04 -8.40
N ARG A 49 2.06 6.37 -9.65
CA ARG A 49 3.05 6.56 -10.73
C ARG A 49 2.75 7.80 -11.54
N TRP A 50 3.82 8.46 -11.97
CA TRP A 50 3.71 9.53 -12.96
C TRP A 50 3.50 8.95 -14.34
N GLN A 51 2.64 9.59 -15.10
CA GLN A 51 2.35 9.20 -16.48
C GLN A 51 2.35 10.43 -17.37
N HIS A 52 3.09 10.35 -18.48
CA HIS A 52 3.01 11.35 -19.54
C HIS A 52 1.68 11.17 -20.29
N ILE A 53 0.88 12.23 -20.36
CA ILE A 53 -0.50 12.11 -20.83
C ILE A 53 -0.56 11.68 -22.31
N ALA A 54 0.25 12.30 -23.17
CA ALA A 54 0.20 12.04 -24.61
C ALA A 54 0.78 10.66 -25.00
N SER A 55 1.96 10.31 -24.46
CA SER A 55 2.66 9.07 -24.82
C SER A 55 2.29 7.89 -23.94
N ARG A 56 1.67 8.15 -22.77
CA ARG A 56 1.36 7.17 -21.72
C ARG A 56 2.58 6.48 -21.12
N ARG A 57 3.80 7.00 -21.36
CA ARG A 57 5.00 6.52 -20.68
C ARG A 57 4.87 6.80 -19.18
N MET A 58 5.39 5.91 -18.38
CA MET A 58 5.29 5.99 -16.92
C MET A 58 6.67 5.97 -16.25
N GLY A 59 6.68 6.46 -15.02
CA GLY A 59 7.83 6.34 -14.13
C GLY A 59 8.48 7.67 -13.78
N VAL A 60 9.52 7.58 -12.96
CA VAL A 60 10.23 8.74 -12.43
C VAL A 60 10.92 9.56 -13.54
N GLY A 61 11.31 8.91 -14.65
CA GLY A 61 11.88 9.59 -15.80
C GLY A 61 10.92 10.59 -16.42
N VAL A 62 9.64 10.30 -16.44
CA VAL A 62 8.59 11.19 -16.93
C VAL A 62 8.48 12.45 -16.06
N TRP A 63 8.52 12.28 -14.75
CA TRP A 63 8.55 13.42 -13.81
C TRP A 63 9.81 14.26 -13.99
N ALA A 64 10.97 13.61 -14.10
CA ALA A 64 12.26 14.31 -14.28
C ALA A 64 12.29 15.11 -15.58
N GLU A 65 11.78 14.56 -16.68
CA GLU A 65 11.66 15.27 -17.96
C GLU A 65 10.78 16.51 -17.82
N MET A 66 9.64 16.39 -17.15
CA MET A 66 8.74 17.52 -16.92
C MET A 66 9.43 18.62 -16.14
N LEU A 67 10.22 18.26 -15.13
CA LEU A 67 10.95 19.24 -14.32
C LEU A 67 11.98 20.03 -15.13
N ARG A 68 12.61 19.38 -16.13
CA ARG A 68 13.63 19.98 -16.97
C ARG A 68 13.10 20.81 -18.12
N GLN A 69 11.81 20.71 -18.42
CA GLN A 69 11.22 21.47 -19.52
C GLN A 69 11.06 22.94 -19.18
N ASP A 70 11.48 23.83 -20.10
CA ASP A 70 11.33 25.27 -19.94
C ASP A 70 9.87 25.70 -19.80
N LYS A 71 8.95 24.92 -20.36
CA LYS A 71 7.49 25.19 -20.28
C LYS A 71 6.92 25.00 -18.91
N THR A 72 7.57 24.22 -18.03
CA THR A 72 7.11 24.03 -16.66
C THR A 72 7.43 25.29 -15.87
N PRO A 73 6.39 25.96 -15.33
CA PRO A 73 6.62 27.20 -14.59
C PRO A 73 7.50 26.98 -13.38
N GLU A 74 8.46 27.90 -13.21
CA GLU A 74 9.43 27.80 -12.11
C GLU A 74 8.74 27.79 -10.73
N TYR A 75 7.65 28.53 -10.58
CA TYR A 75 6.93 28.60 -9.31
C TYR A 75 6.24 27.28 -8.91
N LEU A 76 6.14 26.29 -9.83
CA LEU A 76 5.59 24.97 -9.54
C LEU A 76 6.66 23.95 -9.13
N LEU A 77 7.93 24.25 -9.32
CA LEU A 77 9.02 23.28 -9.11
C LEU A 77 9.06 22.77 -7.68
N GLN A 78 8.91 23.65 -6.70
CA GLN A 78 8.93 23.26 -5.29
C GLN A 78 7.78 22.30 -4.97
N ASP A 79 6.58 22.62 -5.44
CA ASP A 79 5.41 21.76 -5.21
C ASP A 79 5.58 20.38 -5.88
N LEU A 80 6.10 20.37 -7.11
CA LEU A 80 6.35 19.12 -7.84
C LEU A 80 7.39 18.25 -7.13
N TYR A 81 8.40 18.87 -6.54
CA TYR A 81 9.39 18.16 -5.74
C TYR A 81 8.76 17.55 -4.49
N GLU A 82 7.97 18.33 -3.75
CA GLU A 82 7.28 17.84 -2.55
C GLU A 82 6.29 16.73 -2.86
N MET A 83 5.58 16.83 -3.98
CA MET A 83 4.67 15.79 -4.46
C MET A 83 5.43 14.49 -4.74
N GLU A 84 6.61 14.59 -5.33
CA GLU A 84 7.45 13.41 -5.60
C GLU A 84 7.92 12.74 -4.31
N LEU A 85 8.36 13.52 -3.34
CA LEU A 85 8.74 12.97 -2.03
C LEU A 85 7.57 12.27 -1.34
N GLN A 86 6.38 12.86 -1.40
CA GLN A 86 5.18 12.25 -0.85
C GLN A 86 4.83 10.95 -1.57
N ARG A 87 4.91 10.93 -2.90
CA ARG A 87 4.65 9.73 -3.70
C ARG A 87 5.59 8.60 -3.30
N ILE A 88 6.88 8.87 -3.23
CA ILE A 88 7.90 7.88 -2.85
C ILE A 88 7.60 7.32 -1.46
N THR A 89 7.34 8.20 -0.50
CA THR A 89 7.07 7.82 0.89
C THR A 89 5.78 7.00 1.01
N LEU A 90 4.70 7.43 0.37
CA LEU A 90 3.42 6.73 0.40
C LEU A 90 3.52 5.33 -0.22
N ASN A 91 4.18 5.21 -1.37
CA ASN A 91 4.36 3.91 -2.02
C ASN A 91 5.10 2.94 -1.11
N MET A 92 6.16 3.39 -0.46
CA MET A 92 6.93 2.56 0.48
C MET A 92 6.08 2.14 1.67
N GLN A 93 5.39 3.11 2.29
CA GLN A 93 4.58 2.85 3.47
C GLN A 93 3.39 1.92 3.19
N ILE A 94 2.67 2.16 2.09
CA ILE A 94 1.54 1.32 1.68
C ILE A 94 2.02 -0.12 1.45
N SER A 95 3.09 -0.29 0.69
CA SER A 95 3.65 -1.61 0.38
C SER A 95 4.09 -2.34 1.65
N LEU A 96 4.80 -1.64 2.53
CA LEU A 96 5.32 -2.23 3.77
C LEU A 96 4.19 -2.65 4.72
N ILE A 97 3.23 -1.78 4.97
CA ILE A 97 2.11 -2.07 5.88
C ILE A 97 1.21 -3.17 5.32
N HIS A 98 0.98 -3.17 4.01
CA HIS A 98 0.22 -4.24 3.36
C HIS A 98 0.90 -5.60 3.56
N SER A 99 2.22 -5.67 3.34
CA SER A 99 3.00 -6.89 3.52
C SER A 99 3.00 -7.38 4.98
N ILE A 100 3.21 -6.49 5.93
CA ILE A 100 3.18 -6.82 7.36
C ILE A 100 1.81 -7.35 7.76
N GLY A 101 0.73 -6.67 7.33
CA GLY A 101 -0.63 -7.08 7.64
C GLY A 101 -0.96 -8.47 7.09
N LYS A 102 -0.55 -8.75 5.85
CA LYS A 102 -0.73 -10.05 5.24
C LYS A 102 0.01 -11.15 6.00
N GLN A 103 1.27 -10.92 6.36
CA GLN A 103 2.07 -11.87 7.13
C GLN A 103 1.50 -12.10 8.52
N ALA A 104 1.02 -11.05 9.18
CA ALA A 104 0.38 -11.16 10.49
C ALA A 104 -0.89 -12.00 10.43
N ALA A 105 -1.73 -11.82 9.39
CA ALA A 105 -2.94 -12.61 9.20
C ALA A 105 -2.61 -14.08 8.94
N GLU A 106 -1.63 -14.38 8.10
CA GLU A 106 -1.17 -15.74 7.83
C GLU A 106 -0.62 -16.42 9.08
N CYS A 107 0.12 -15.69 9.88
CA CYS A 107 0.66 -16.19 11.16
C CYS A 107 -0.46 -16.55 12.13
N ALA A 108 -1.45 -15.66 12.28
CA ALA A 108 -2.60 -15.89 13.15
C ALA A 108 -3.39 -17.14 12.70
N GLU A 109 -3.57 -17.32 11.42
CA GLU A 109 -4.25 -18.49 10.86
C GLU A 109 -3.50 -19.78 11.19
N LYS A 110 -2.18 -19.81 11.00
CA LYS A 110 -1.34 -20.97 11.31
C LYS A 110 -1.39 -21.30 12.81
N MET A 111 -1.34 -20.29 13.65
CA MET A 111 -1.43 -20.48 15.10
C MET A 111 -2.80 -21.04 15.50
N GLY A 112 -3.87 -20.56 14.87
CA GLY A 112 -5.22 -21.09 15.09
C GLY A 112 -5.35 -22.54 14.67
N GLN A 113 -4.76 -22.94 13.55
CA GLN A 113 -4.74 -24.33 13.09
C GLN A 113 -3.98 -25.22 14.07
N ALA A 114 -2.83 -24.77 14.55
CA ALA A 114 -2.03 -25.50 15.53
C ALA A 114 -2.81 -25.69 16.83
N GLU A 115 -3.47 -24.66 17.31
CA GLU A 115 -4.33 -24.72 18.49
C GLU A 115 -5.46 -25.72 18.30
N ALA A 116 -6.13 -25.70 17.14
CA ALA A 116 -7.20 -26.63 16.85
C ALA A 116 -6.73 -28.09 16.90
N GLU A 117 -5.57 -28.39 16.34
CA GLU A 117 -4.98 -29.72 16.39
C GLU A 117 -4.65 -30.14 17.85
N PHE A 118 -4.07 -29.23 18.61
CA PHE A 118 -3.75 -29.46 20.00
C PHE A 118 -5.01 -29.74 20.82
N MET A 119 -6.01 -28.88 20.71
CA MET A 119 -7.29 -29.04 21.43
C MET A 119 -8.02 -30.30 21.00
N GLY A 120 -8.00 -30.63 19.73
CA GLY A 120 -8.57 -31.88 19.22
C GLY A 120 -7.95 -33.11 19.87
N ARG A 121 -6.62 -33.10 20.02
CA ARG A 121 -5.91 -34.19 20.70
C ARG A 121 -6.29 -34.29 22.18
N LEU A 122 -6.39 -33.17 22.87
CA LEU A 122 -6.79 -33.18 24.27
C LEU A 122 -8.21 -33.73 24.46
N GLN A 123 -9.16 -33.32 23.63
CA GLN A 123 -10.53 -33.81 23.67
C GLN A 123 -10.60 -35.31 23.38
N GLN A 124 -9.84 -35.77 22.40
CA GLN A 124 -9.75 -37.18 22.04
C GLN A 124 -9.24 -38.03 23.22
N SER A 125 -8.22 -37.56 23.93
CA SER A 125 -7.65 -38.24 25.09
C SER A 125 -8.66 -38.31 26.24
N GLN A 126 -9.43 -37.24 26.48
CA GLN A 126 -10.43 -37.18 27.53
C GLN A 126 -11.64 -38.04 27.25
N ALA A 127 -12.06 -38.16 25.98
CA ALA A 127 -13.20 -38.94 25.57
C ALA A 127 -12.93 -40.43 25.43
N ARG A 128 -11.69 -40.88 25.49
CA ARG A 128 -11.28 -42.25 25.25
C ARG A 128 -11.83 -43.18 26.30
N PRO A 129 -12.62 -44.21 25.92
CA PRO A 129 -13.09 -45.21 26.88
C PRO A 129 -11.94 -45.92 27.57
N GLY A 130 -12.03 -46.12 28.89
CA GLY A 130 -10.97 -46.74 29.66
C GLY A 130 -9.77 -45.85 29.96
N TYR A 131 -9.76 -44.63 29.47
CA TYR A 131 -8.77 -43.66 29.87
C TYR A 131 -9.09 -43.17 31.28
N VAL A 132 -8.29 -43.61 32.21
CA VAL A 132 -8.40 -43.17 33.61
C VAL A 132 -7.30 -42.15 33.80
N GLY A 133 -7.61 -40.98 34.25
CA GLY A 133 -6.64 -39.92 34.48
C GLY A 133 -5.61 -40.26 35.55
N MET A 134 -4.87 -41.27 35.30
CA MET A 134 -3.84 -41.75 36.23
C MET A 134 -2.54 -41.00 36.08
#